data_40df976e163e9a64e9df6422974c5734
#
_entry.id   40df976e163e9a64e9df6422974c5734
#
_cell.length_a   1.000
_cell.length_b   1.000
_cell.length_c   1.000
_cell.angle_alpha   90.00
_cell.angle_beta   90.00
_cell.angle_gamma   90.00
#
_symmetry.space_group_name_H-M   'P 1'
#
loop_
_entity.id
_entity.type
_entity.pdbx_description
1 polymer ?
#
loop_
_entity_poly.entity_id
_entity_poly.type
_entity_poly.pdbx_seq_one_letter_code
_entity_poly.pdbx_strand_id
1 'polypeptide(L)'
;MGFLSGIFHSRDKPTNSTNGSAYRFLFGGSNSGKSVNERSAMQMTAVYACVRILSESIAVLPVHVYKYTDSGSKEKAIKHPLYRLIHDEPNPEMTSFVFRETLMTHLLLYGNAYAQIIRNGKGEVIALYPLMANRMSVDRDDKGHLYYQYQMQDSDAPTMKNGTVILKPSDVLHIPGPGFDGLVGYSP
;
A
#
# COMPACT_ATOMS: atom_id res chain seq x y z
N MET A 1 -36.87 -31.97 4.58
CA MET A 1 -35.56 -32.16 5.21
C MET A 1 -34.58 -31.19 4.58
N GLY A 2 -33.99 -30.26 5.30
CA GLY A 2 -32.97 -29.39 4.74
C GLY A 2 -32.91 -27.95 5.30
N PHE A 3 -33.41 -27.70 6.53
CA PHE A 3 -33.41 -26.33 7.09
C PHE A 3 -32.13 -25.95 7.87
N LEU A 4 -31.13 -26.84 7.98
CA LEU A 4 -29.93 -26.62 8.80
C LEU A 4 -28.63 -26.54 8.02
N SER A 5 -28.63 -26.56 6.67
CA SER A 5 -27.37 -26.48 5.90
C SER A 5 -26.83 -25.06 5.76
N GLY A 6 -27.57 -24.01 6.18
CA GLY A 6 -27.17 -22.62 6.11
C GLY A 6 -26.41 -22.10 7.35
N ILE A 7 -26.27 -22.90 8.42
CA ILE A 7 -25.72 -22.43 9.70
C ILE A 7 -24.21 -22.70 9.81
N PHE A 8 -23.70 -23.64 9.03
CA PHE A 8 -22.26 -23.93 9.00
C PHE A 8 -21.62 -23.39 7.73
N HIS A 9 -21.46 -22.07 7.66
CA HIS A 9 -20.49 -21.51 6.73
C HIS A 9 -19.10 -21.88 7.24
N SER A 10 -18.41 -22.68 6.45
CA SER A 10 -17.00 -23.02 6.70
C SER A 10 -16.21 -21.71 6.90
N ARG A 11 -15.61 -21.57 8.08
CA ARG A 11 -14.69 -20.45 8.39
C ARG A 11 -13.30 -20.63 7.79
N ASP A 12 -13.16 -21.55 6.85
CA ASP A 12 -11.86 -21.94 6.29
C ASP A 12 -11.35 -20.96 5.21
N LYS A 13 -12.13 -19.96 4.84
CA LYS A 13 -11.69 -18.91 3.89
C LYS A 13 -11.66 -17.58 4.60
N PRO A 14 -10.49 -16.92 4.68
CA PRO A 14 -10.41 -15.56 5.20
C PRO A 14 -11.20 -14.61 4.29
N THR A 15 -12.08 -13.80 4.87
CA THR A 15 -12.85 -12.76 4.16
C THR A 15 -12.30 -11.40 4.53
N ASN A 16 -12.27 -10.47 3.55
CA ASN A 16 -11.89 -9.09 3.79
C ASN A 16 -13.06 -8.36 4.46
N SER A 17 -12.88 -7.95 5.73
CA SER A 17 -13.93 -7.29 6.51
C SER A 17 -14.09 -5.79 6.23
N THR A 18 -13.10 -5.17 5.58
CA THR A 18 -13.07 -3.71 5.35
C THR A 18 -13.92 -3.24 4.16
N ASN A 19 -14.37 -4.15 3.28
CA ASN A 19 -15.27 -3.84 2.16
C ASN A 19 -16.75 -4.10 2.46
N GLY A 20 -17.11 -4.50 3.68
CA GLY A 20 -18.48 -4.82 4.06
C GLY A 20 -19.38 -3.59 4.19
N SER A 21 -20.70 -3.78 3.94
CA SER A 21 -21.73 -2.74 4.13
C SER A 21 -21.77 -2.19 5.57
N ALA A 22 -21.43 -3.01 6.56
CA ALA A 22 -21.32 -2.60 7.97
C ALA A 22 -20.18 -1.62 8.20
N TYR A 23 -19.04 -1.79 7.54
CA TYR A 23 -17.92 -0.85 7.60
C TYR A 23 -18.31 0.51 7.01
N ARG A 24 -18.97 0.53 5.83
CA ARG A 24 -19.48 1.75 5.20
C ARG A 24 -20.52 2.47 6.06
N PHE A 25 -21.37 1.73 6.76
CA PHE A 25 -22.38 2.30 7.67
C PHE A 25 -21.74 2.95 8.90
N LEU A 26 -20.71 2.36 9.48
CA LEU A 26 -20.07 2.85 10.70
C LEU A 26 -19.06 3.97 10.45
N PHE A 27 -18.39 3.99 9.28
CA PHE A 27 -17.27 4.88 9.00
C PHE A 27 -17.38 5.67 7.68
N GLY A 28 -18.42 5.44 6.89
CA GLY A 28 -18.54 5.96 5.53
C GLY A 28 -19.32 7.26 5.34
N GLY A 29 -19.68 7.99 6.40
CA GLY A 29 -20.51 9.17 6.28
C GLY A 29 -19.99 10.37 7.08
N SER A 30 -19.76 11.50 6.42
CA SER A 30 -19.56 12.78 7.06
C SER A 30 -20.91 13.37 7.46
N ASN A 31 -21.13 13.65 8.76
CA ASN A 31 -22.33 14.32 9.27
C ASN A 31 -22.43 15.80 8.88
N SER A 32 -21.42 16.38 8.21
CA SER A 32 -21.37 17.81 7.84
C SER A 32 -22.00 18.15 6.50
N GLY A 33 -22.59 17.17 5.80
CA GLY A 33 -23.23 17.38 4.48
C GLY A 33 -22.29 17.74 3.32
N LYS A 34 -20.97 17.90 3.57
CA LYS A 34 -19.96 18.07 2.54
C LYS A 34 -19.20 16.77 2.36
N SER A 35 -19.10 16.27 1.13
CA SER A 35 -18.21 15.18 0.78
C SER A 35 -16.76 15.66 0.94
N VAL A 36 -16.07 15.13 1.95
CA VAL A 36 -14.64 15.34 2.13
C VAL A 36 -13.93 14.22 1.39
N ASN A 37 -13.05 14.58 0.48
CA ASN A 37 -12.13 13.67 -0.19
C ASN A 37 -10.70 14.17 0.03
N GLU A 38 -9.73 13.35 -0.29
CA GLU A 38 -8.30 13.62 -0.05
C GLU A 38 -7.86 14.92 -0.73
N ARG A 39 -8.39 15.19 -1.92
CA ARG A 39 -8.08 16.41 -2.67
C ARG A 39 -8.64 17.67 -1.97
N SER A 40 -9.88 17.60 -1.48
CA SER A 40 -10.47 18.70 -0.73
C SER A 40 -9.84 18.87 0.65
N ALA A 41 -9.43 17.77 1.30
CA ALA A 41 -8.71 17.80 2.57
C ALA A 41 -7.35 18.49 2.41
N MET A 42 -6.61 18.21 1.35
CA MET A 42 -5.31 18.84 1.06
C MET A 42 -5.41 20.35 0.69
N GLN A 43 -6.59 20.86 0.40
CA GLN A 43 -6.82 22.30 0.24
C GLN A 43 -6.91 23.03 1.58
N MET A 44 -7.11 22.32 2.67
CA MET A 44 -7.08 22.89 4.03
C MET A 44 -5.62 23.04 4.46
N THR A 45 -5.20 24.26 4.76
CA THR A 45 -3.82 24.60 5.15
C THR A 45 -3.31 23.75 6.32
N ALA A 46 -4.16 23.51 7.32
CA ALA A 46 -3.79 22.71 8.49
C ALA A 46 -3.52 21.24 8.11
N VAL A 47 -4.38 20.63 7.27
CA VAL A 47 -4.20 19.24 6.82
C VAL A 47 -2.94 19.13 5.96
N TYR A 48 -2.77 20.04 4.99
CA TYR A 48 -1.57 20.10 4.17
C TYR A 48 -0.30 20.21 5.02
N ALA A 49 -0.27 21.11 6.01
CA ALA A 49 0.89 21.29 6.87
C ALA A 49 1.20 20.03 7.69
N CYS A 50 0.17 19.36 8.25
CA CYS A 50 0.36 18.12 9.00
C CYS A 50 0.89 16.99 8.12
N VAL A 51 0.29 16.76 6.95
CA VAL A 51 0.72 15.73 5.99
C VAL A 51 2.17 15.98 5.57
N ARG A 52 2.48 17.23 5.20
CA ARG A 52 3.83 17.62 4.77
C ARG A 52 4.87 17.37 5.88
N ILE A 53 4.64 17.89 7.09
CA ILE A 53 5.60 17.75 8.20
C ILE A 53 5.84 16.28 8.53
N LEU A 54 4.79 15.46 8.60
CA LEU A 54 4.93 14.04 8.92
C LEU A 54 5.64 13.26 7.81
N SER A 55 5.28 13.49 6.53
CA SER A 55 5.89 12.78 5.42
C SER A 55 7.37 13.16 5.24
N GLU A 56 7.73 14.44 5.32
CA GLU A 56 9.12 14.90 5.25
C GLU A 56 9.92 14.36 6.45
N SER A 57 9.36 14.36 7.67
CA SER A 57 10.05 13.85 8.87
C SER A 57 10.41 12.37 8.76
N ILE A 58 9.53 11.55 8.18
CA ILE A 58 9.83 10.13 7.92
C ILE A 58 10.80 9.97 6.75
N ALA A 59 10.65 10.78 5.71
CA ALA A 59 11.48 10.69 4.51
C ALA A 59 12.97 11.01 4.77
N VAL A 60 13.26 11.88 5.74
CA VAL A 60 14.65 12.23 6.14
C VAL A 60 15.35 11.07 6.85
N LEU A 61 14.61 10.16 7.51
CA LEU A 61 15.23 9.08 8.28
C LEU A 61 15.94 8.09 7.34
N PRO A 62 17.24 7.79 7.57
CA PRO A 62 17.97 6.87 6.74
C PRO A 62 17.50 5.43 7.00
N VAL A 63 17.21 4.70 5.92
CA VAL A 63 16.86 3.26 5.98
C VAL A 63 18.08 2.45 5.58
N HIS A 64 18.48 1.51 6.42
CA HIS A 64 19.62 0.64 6.17
C HIS A 64 19.24 -0.83 6.22
N VAL A 65 19.88 -1.64 5.39
CA VAL A 65 19.84 -3.11 5.50
C VAL A 65 20.96 -3.54 6.43
N TYR A 66 20.65 -4.42 7.37
CA TYR A 66 21.61 -5.02 8.28
C TYR A 66 21.68 -6.53 8.09
N LYS A 67 22.84 -7.10 8.30
CA LYS A 67 23.04 -8.55 8.44
C LYS A 67 23.63 -8.88 9.81
N TYR A 68 23.34 -10.05 10.31
CA TYR A 68 23.98 -10.57 11.51
C TYR A 68 25.36 -11.15 11.13
N THR A 69 26.36 -10.87 11.95
CA THR A 69 27.66 -11.50 11.87
C THR A 69 27.69 -12.81 12.66
N ASP A 70 28.67 -13.66 12.42
CA ASP A 70 28.85 -14.92 13.13
C ASP A 70 29.00 -14.72 14.65
N SER A 71 29.47 -13.52 15.08
CA SER A 71 29.56 -13.12 16.47
C SER A 71 28.23 -12.62 17.09
N GLY A 72 27.13 -12.60 16.32
CA GLY A 72 25.81 -12.12 16.76
C GLY A 72 25.66 -10.59 16.74
N SER A 73 26.67 -9.83 16.33
CA SER A 73 26.58 -8.38 16.13
C SER A 73 25.90 -8.06 14.79
N LYS A 74 25.41 -6.81 14.66
CA LYS A 74 24.77 -6.33 13.42
C LYS A 74 25.74 -5.41 12.67
N GLU A 75 25.87 -5.64 11.37
CA GLU A 75 26.60 -4.72 10.48
C GLU A 75 25.76 -4.32 9.28
N LYS A 76 26.03 -3.13 8.72
CA LYS A 76 25.30 -2.65 7.53
C LYS A 76 25.64 -3.52 6.32
N ALA A 77 24.63 -4.06 5.68
CA ALA A 77 24.78 -4.91 4.49
C ALA A 77 24.84 -4.06 3.21
N ILE A 78 25.81 -3.19 3.08
CA ILE A 78 25.95 -2.22 1.96
C ILE A 78 26.01 -2.92 0.60
N LYS A 79 26.57 -4.14 0.53
CA LYS A 79 26.67 -4.93 -0.71
C LYS A 79 25.38 -5.67 -1.06
N HIS A 80 24.35 -5.63 -0.18
CA HIS A 80 23.09 -6.30 -0.45
C HIS A 80 22.33 -5.57 -1.59
N PRO A 81 21.77 -6.26 -2.58
CA PRO A 81 21.10 -5.61 -3.72
C PRO A 81 20.00 -4.63 -3.31
N LEU A 82 19.24 -4.93 -2.27
CA LEU A 82 18.19 -4.05 -1.74
C LEU A 82 18.74 -2.79 -1.05
N TYR A 83 20.02 -2.76 -0.66
CA TYR A 83 20.55 -1.60 0.07
C TYR A 83 20.42 -0.32 -0.76
N ARG A 84 20.88 -0.36 -2.02
CA ARG A 84 20.77 0.76 -2.95
C ARG A 84 19.32 1.19 -3.15
N LEU A 85 18.41 0.24 -3.36
CA LEU A 85 17.00 0.52 -3.67
C LEU A 85 16.26 1.25 -2.53
N ILE A 86 16.54 0.90 -1.27
CA ILE A 86 15.83 1.51 -0.14
C ILE A 86 16.57 2.69 0.49
N HIS A 87 17.91 2.74 0.34
CA HIS A 87 18.74 3.79 0.92
C HIS A 87 19.00 4.94 -0.05
N ASP A 88 19.32 4.64 -1.33
CA ASP A 88 19.74 5.64 -2.30
C ASP A 88 18.66 5.96 -3.33
N GLU A 89 18.37 5.03 -4.23
CA GLU A 89 17.50 5.22 -5.40
C GLU A 89 16.60 4.00 -5.61
N PRO A 90 15.30 4.11 -5.30
CA PRO A 90 14.35 3.02 -5.53
C PRO A 90 14.10 2.75 -7.02
N ASN A 91 14.25 3.76 -7.87
CA ASN A 91 14.14 3.69 -9.33
C ASN A 91 14.86 4.89 -9.96
N PRO A 92 15.06 4.91 -11.31
CA PRO A 92 15.79 5.99 -11.99
C PRO A 92 15.11 7.37 -11.95
N GLU A 93 13.85 7.45 -11.53
CA GLU A 93 13.06 8.68 -11.59
C GLU A 93 13.01 9.43 -10.27
N MET A 94 13.35 8.78 -9.15
CA MET A 94 13.23 9.38 -7.83
C MET A 94 14.29 8.91 -6.85
N THR A 95 14.62 9.79 -5.90
CA THR A 95 15.48 9.46 -4.76
C THR A 95 14.72 8.68 -3.70
N SER A 96 15.41 8.02 -2.78
CA SER A 96 14.80 7.34 -1.65
C SER A 96 14.05 8.29 -0.72
N PHE A 97 14.43 9.56 -0.65
CA PHE A 97 13.69 10.60 0.08
C PHE A 97 12.29 10.79 -0.53
N VAL A 98 12.22 11.10 -1.83
CA VAL A 98 10.95 11.34 -2.54
C VAL A 98 10.05 10.10 -2.49
N PHE A 99 10.64 8.91 -2.62
CA PHE A 99 9.90 7.65 -2.52
C PHE A 99 9.23 7.48 -1.15
N ARG A 100 9.98 7.67 -0.06
CA ARG A 100 9.43 7.55 1.30
C ARG A 100 8.42 8.64 1.62
N GLU A 101 8.68 9.87 1.17
CA GLU A 101 7.73 10.99 1.29
C GLU A 101 6.40 10.67 0.60
N THR A 102 6.46 10.14 -0.64
CA THR A 102 5.28 9.74 -1.40
C THR A 102 4.51 8.62 -0.70
N LEU A 103 5.19 7.57 -0.26
CA LEU A 103 4.55 6.46 0.46
C LEU A 103 3.92 6.93 1.77
N MET A 104 4.60 7.79 2.52
CA MET A 104 4.05 8.33 3.77
C MET A 104 2.85 9.25 3.52
N THR A 105 2.90 10.06 2.47
CA THR A 105 1.76 10.89 2.03
C THR A 105 0.55 10.01 1.68
N HIS A 106 0.75 8.93 0.93
CA HIS A 106 -0.32 7.98 0.62
C HIS A 106 -0.86 7.33 1.89
N LEU A 107 0.00 6.93 2.81
CA LEU A 107 -0.41 6.33 4.08
C LEU A 107 -1.27 7.28 4.91
N LEU A 108 -0.92 8.56 4.98
CA LEU A 108 -1.65 9.57 5.74
C LEU A 108 -3.00 9.93 5.10
N LEU A 109 -3.09 9.92 3.76
CA LEU A 109 -4.31 10.32 3.04
C LEU A 109 -5.28 9.17 2.75
N TYR A 110 -4.75 7.96 2.55
CA TYR A 110 -5.53 6.80 2.11
C TYR A 110 -5.48 5.63 3.09
N GLY A 111 -4.74 5.78 4.18
CA GLY A 111 -4.54 4.71 5.17
C GLY A 111 -3.69 3.54 4.66
N ASN A 112 -3.22 3.59 3.41
CA ASN A 112 -2.42 2.54 2.79
C ASN A 112 -1.41 3.15 1.82
N ALA A 113 -0.22 2.55 1.73
CA ALA A 113 0.75 2.89 0.72
C ALA A 113 1.20 1.64 -0.03
N TYR A 114 1.38 1.78 -1.35
CA TYR A 114 1.74 0.66 -2.23
C TYR A 114 2.90 1.04 -3.13
N ALA A 115 3.77 0.09 -3.39
CA ALA A 115 4.75 0.21 -4.46
C ALA A 115 4.85 -1.10 -5.25
N GLN A 116 4.97 -0.99 -6.57
CA GLN A 116 5.24 -2.12 -7.44
C GLN A 116 6.70 -2.53 -7.33
N ILE A 117 6.93 -3.84 -7.21
CA ILE A 117 8.25 -4.45 -7.17
C ILE A 117 8.58 -4.93 -8.58
N ILE A 118 9.55 -4.28 -9.22
CA ILE A 118 10.03 -4.68 -10.54
C ILE A 118 11.22 -5.63 -10.39
N ARG A 119 11.19 -6.73 -11.14
CA ARG A 119 12.23 -7.75 -11.12
C ARG A 119 12.84 -7.93 -12.49
N ASN A 120 14.11 -8.30 -12.53
CA ASN A 120 14.78 -8.71 -13.76
C ASN A 120 14.44 -10.17 -14.13
N GLY A 121 14.93 -10.64 -15.26
CA GLY A 121 14.73 -12.03 -15.72
C GLY A 121 15.32 -13.11 -14.82
N LYS A 122 16.16 -12.74 -13.83
CA LYS A 122 16.71 -13.62 -12.80
C LYS A 122 15.90 -13.60 -11.50
N GLY A 123 14.81 -12.79 -11.42
CA GLY A 123 13.98 -12.63 -10.23
C GLY A 123 14.53 -11.63 -9.19
N GLU A 124 15.64 -10.95 -9.47
CA GLU A 124 16.21 -9.94 -8.57
C GLU A 124 15.40 -8.65 -8.65
N VAL A 125 15.16 -8.03 -7.50
CA VAL A 125 14.48 -6.72 -7.44
C VAL A 125 15.40 -5.64 -7.99
N ILE A 126 14.94 -4.92 -9.00
CA ILE A 126 15.72 -3.88 -9.69
C ILE A 126 15.14 -2.48 -9.52
N ALA A 127 13.85 -2.36 -9.21
CA ALA A 127 13.20 -1.07 -8.96
C ALA A 127 11.93 -1.20 -8.09
N LEU A 128 11.56 -0.08 -7.46
CA LEU A 128 10.31 0.09 -6.72
C LEU A 128 9.62 1.35 -7.23
N TYR A 129 8.36 1.23 -7.68
CA TYR A 129 7.56 2.35 -8.15
C TYR A 129 6.33 2.55 -7.28
N PRO A 130 6.10 3.74 -6.70
CA PRO A 130 4.88 4.01 -5.95
C PRO A 130 3.64 3.81 -6.83
N LEU A 131 2.61 3.17 -6.29
CA LEU A 131 1.30 3.03 -6.92
C LEU A 131 0.29 3.92 -6.21
N MET A 132 -0.61 4.53 -6.97
CA MET A 132 -1.65 5.41 -6.41
C MET A 132 -2.60 4.60 -5.52
N ALA A 133 -2.62 4.93 -4.23
CA ALA A 133 -3.37 4.16 -3.24
C ALA A 133 -4.89 4.17 -3.49
N ASN A 134 -5.44 5.27 -4.01
CA ASN A 134 -6.86 5.39 -4.36
C ASN A 134 -7.29 4.56 -5.59
N ARG A 135 -6.34 3.95 -6.29
CA ARG A 135 -6.58 3.07 -7.44
C ARG A 135 -6.30 1.61 -7.12
N MET A 136 -5.90 1.33 -5.89
CA MET A 136 -5.57 -0.02 -5.44
C MET A 136 -6.71 -0.58 -4.62
N SER A 137 -7.10 -1.81 -4.92
CA SER A 137 -7.96 -2.62 -4.06
C SER A 137 -7.28 -3.93 -3.72
N VAL A 138 -7.53 -4.39 -2.51
CA VAL A 138 -6.99 -5.63 -1.97
C VAL A 138 -8.14 -6.60 -1.79
N ASP A 139 -8.04 -7.79 -2.36
CA ASP A 139 -9.11 -8.78 -2.34
C ASP A 139 -8.55 -10.21 -2.29
N ARG A 140 -9.43 -11.19 -2.19
CA ARG A 140 -9.10 -12.61 -2.16
C ARG A 140 -9.85 -13.37 -3.24
N ASP A 141 -9.16 -14.33 -3.83
CA ASP A 141 -9.78 -15.24 -4.79
C ASP A 141 -10.71 -16.26 -4.10
N ASP A 142 -11.42 -17.08 -4.89
CA ASP A 142 -12.32 -18.13 -4.39
C ASP A 142 -11.62 -19.17 -3.50
N LYS A 143 -10.29 -19.24 -3.56
CA LYS A 143 -9.45 -20.13 -2.75
C LYS A 143 -8.90 -19.44 -1.50
N GLY A 144 -9.20 -18.14 -1.32
CA GLY A 144 -8.72 -17.33 -0.20
C GLY A 144 -7.33 -16.73 -0.38
N HIS A 145 -6.70 -16.86 -1.56
CA HIS A 145 -5.41 -16.24 -1.83
C HIS A 145 -5.58 -14.74 -2.06
N LEU A 146 -4.69 -13.97 -1.40
CA LEU A 146 -4.65 -12.52 -1.55
C LEU A 146 -4.19 -12.13 -2.96
N TYR A 147 -4.81 -11.09 -3.52
CA TYR A 147 -4.35 -10.43 -4.73
C TYR A 147 -4.66 -8.93 -4.65
N TYR A 148 -3.98 -8.16 -5.49
CA TYR A 148 -4.15 -6.72 -5.61
C TYR A 148 -4.71 -6.39 -6.98
N GLN A 149 -5.68 -5.47 -7.03
CA GLN A 149 -6.23 -4.95 -8.28
C GLN A 149 -5.84 -3.48 -8.39
N TYR A 150 -5.12 -3.12 -9.45
CA TYR A 150 -4.75 -1.76 -9.75
C TYR A 150 -5.50 -1.25 -10.97
N GLN A 151 -6.22 -0.13 -10.81
CA GLN A 151 -6.95 0.51 -11.90
C GLN A 151 -6.01 1.48 -12.64
N MET A 152 -5.65 1.12 -13.87
CA MET A 152 -4.85 1.96 -14.76
C MET A 152 -5.72 3.08 -15.36
N GLN A 153 -5.14 4.26 -15.55
CA GLN A 153 -5.73 5.32 -16.38
C GLN A 153 -5.04 5.36 -17.74
N ASP A 154 -5.70 5.98 -18.73
CA ASP A 154 -5.16 6.13 -20.10
C ASP A 154 -3.80 6.86 -20.14
N SER A 155 -3.49 7.66 -19.11
CA SER A 155 -2.20 8.32 -18.95
C SER A 155 -1.06 7.39 -18.55
N ASP A 156 -1.38 6.24 -17.93
CA ASP A 156 -0.37 5.36 -17.34
C ASP A 156 0.25 4.41 -18.41
N ALA A 157 -0.50 4.11 -19.46
CA ALA A 157 -0.01 3.34 -20.61
C ALA A 157 -0.86 3.65 -21.87
N PRO A 158 -0.33 4.36 -22.84
CA PRO A 158 -1.06 4.74 -24.07
C PRO A 158 -1.62 3.56 -24.86
N THR A 159 -1.09 2.36 -24.63
CA THR A 159 -1.48 1.12 -25.32
C THR A 159 -2.52 0.27 -24.59
N MET A 160 -2.82 0.59 -23.33
CA MET A 160 -3.81 -0.13 -22.51
C MET A 160 -4.93 0.84 -22.11
N LYS A 161 -6.07 0.75 -22.79
CA LYS A 161 -7.27 1.52 -22.42
C LYS A 161 -7.84 1.00 -21.11
N ASN A 162 -7.98 1.87 -20.09
CA ASN A 162 -8.77 1.69 -18.86
C ASN A 162 -8.86 0.23 -18.37
N GLY A 163 -7.72 -0.38 -18.06
CA GLY A 163 -7.64 -1.77 -17.65
C GLY A 163 -7.42 -1.92 -16.14
N THR A 164 -7.96 -2.99 -15.58
CA THR A 164 -7.58 -3.45 -14.24
C THR A 164 -6.42 -4.44 -14.38
N VAL A 165 -5.33 -4.18 -13.69
CA VAL A 165 -4.18 -5.09 -13.61
C VAL A 165 -4.23 -5.83 -12.28
N ILE A 166 -4.12 -7.16 -12.35
CA ILE A 166 -4.03 -8.01 -11.15
C ILE A 166 -2.55 -8.22 -10.84
N LEU A 167 -2.16 -7.84 -9.62
CA LEU A 167 -0.82 -7.99 -9.11
C LEU A 167 -0.80 -9.05 -8.01
N LYS A 168 0.27 -9.85 -7.99
CA LYS A 168 0.50 -10.84 -6.93
C LYS A 168 1.07 -10.16 -5.68
N PRO A 169 0.87 -10.73 -4.48
CA PRO A 169 1.50 -10.21 -3.26
C PRO A 169 3.03 -10.13 -3.32
N SER A 170 3.68 -10.99 -4.11
CA SER A 170 5.13 -10.94 -4.35
C SER A 170 5.60 -9.72 -5.12
N ASP A 171 4.70 -9.06 -5.85
CA ASP A 171 5.04 -7.98 -6.78
C ASP A 171 4.56 -6.61 -6.26
N VAL A 172 4.04 -6.58 -5.02
CA VAL A 172 3.56 -5.36 -4.36
C VAL A 172 4.19 -5.23 -2.97
N LEU A 173 4.85 -4.13 -2.73
CA LEU A 173 5.16 -3.69 -1.37
C LEU A 173 3.93 -2.95 -0.85
N HIS A 174 3.26 -3.51 0.14
CA HIS A 174 2.10 -2.91 0.80
C HIS A 174 2.46 -2.52 2.23
N ILE A 175 2.21 -1.27 2.58
CA ILE A 175 2.37 -0.70 3.93
C ILE A 175 0.99 -0.27 4.38
N PRO A 176 0.28 -1.09 5.18
CA PRO A 176 -1.01 -0.71 5.74
C PRO A 176 -0.83 0.20 6.94
N GLY A 177 -1.72 1.18 7.08
CA GLY A 177 -1.92 1.93 8.32
C GLY A 177 -2.72 1.12 9.35
N PRO A 178 -3.15 1.74 10.46
CA PRO A 178 -4.05 1.11 11.41
C PRO A 178 -5.34 0.63 10.71
N GLY A 179 -5.74 -0.60 10.95
CA GLY A 179 -6.91 -1.22 10.34
C GLY A 179 -7.50 -2.32 11.23
N PHE A 180 -8.74 -2.81 10.93
CA PHE A 180 -9.40 -3.83 11.73
C PHE A 180 -8.85 -5.24 11.51
N ASP A 181 -8.44 -5.55 10.30
CA ASP A 181 -8.03 -6.89 9.90
C ASP A 181 -6.51 -7.02 9.75
N GLY A 182 -5.76 -5.92 9.95
CA GLY A 182 -4.32 -5.88 9.76
C GLY A 182 -3.88 -6.02 8.30
N LEU A 183 -4.85 -6.06 7.36
CA LEU A 183 -4.60 -6.20 5.94
C LEU A 183 -4.72 -4.86 5.21
N VAL A 184 -5.78 -4.11 5.50
CA VAL A 184 -6.05 -2.81 4.89
C VAL A 184 -6.21 -1.78 6.00
N GLY A 185 -5.48 -0.67 5.89
CA GLY A 185 -5.61 0.46 6.80
C GLY A 185 -6.87 1.28 6.52
N TYR A 186 -7.36 1.98 7.55
CA TYR A 186 -8.46 2.92 7.39
C TYR A 186 -8.04 4.10 6.53
N SER A 187 -8.92 4.53 5.62
CA SER A 187 -8.83 5.86 5.04
C SER A 187 -9.30 6.87 6.10
N PRO A 188 -8.50 7.90 6.42
CA PRO A 188 -8.87 8.93 7.36
C PRO A 188 -10.06 9.76 6.89
#